data_1a88e5ae3f17f2c3d87d5db31b88066b
#
_entry.id   1a88e5ae3f17f2c3d87d5db31b88066b
#
_cell.length_a   1.000
_cell.length_b   1.000
_cell.length_c   1.000
_cell.angle_alpha   90.00
_cell.angle_beta   90.00
_cell.angle_gamma   90.00
#
_symmetry.space_group_name_H-M   'P 1'
#
loop_
_entity.id
_entity.type
_entity.pdbx_description
1 polymer ?
#
loop_
_entity_poly.entity_id
_entity_poly.type
_entity_poly.pdbx_seq_one_letter_code
_entity_poly.pdbx_strand_id
1 'polypeptide(L)'
;MSKAKEKKEVTTNQGKKHLFGSSEKSDFILNMSAESAQKLCGVYSIIAVLVLCVITIPYYFTQNIKYGMDESVNRTLYLNEKFIFFISAAVLAVGFVGFIIFLIANMKKQVELKDNKSLIVPLAVVLLSVVSCLLSADIFTSFYGYLDRSEGMLTILGYWGLFAAGMTVTADDRRIKLSDFIVGIGAFEAIVGILQAIPATAKIVPNYFKEIFSAFSSGGMTYTKEYIATGFLCTPFALAAVLTVISAFALNGMLYDDKKARKIFYAISLALMTAADILACVVPAILGLGAVYVISLIIAAVKSGFAKDKKPFIACLVAFIVAGGIFAGLFAS
;
A
#
# COMPACT_ATOMS: atom_id res chain seq x y z
N MET A 1 63.87 31.58 9.98
CA MET A 1 63.77 31.57 8.52
C MET A 1 64.27 30.26 8.00
N SER A 2 63.33 29.35 7.61
CA SER A 2 63.67 28.20 6.78
C SER A 2 62.36 27.75 6.08
N LYS A 3 62.33 27.91 4.76
CA LYS A 3 61.26 27.48 3.86
C LYS A 3 61.45 26.02 3.53
N ALA A 4 60.57 25.15 4.00
CA ALA A 4 60.48 23.77 3.53
C ALA A 4 59.70 23.75 2.22
N LYS A 5 60.32 23.25 1.16
CA LYS A 5 59.74 22.98 -0.15
C LYS A 5 58.95 21.69 -0.08
N GLU A 6 57.67 21.77 -0.32
CA GLU A 6 56.78 20.62 -0.53
C GLU A 6 56.97 20.13 -1.96
N LYS A 7 57.52 18.92 -2.11
CA LYS A 7 57.63 18.19 -3.37
C LYS A 7 56.29 17.51 -3.68
N LYS A 8 55.62 17.95 -4.74
CA LYS A 8 54.52 17.20 -5.38
C LYS A 8 55.11 15.99 -6.08
N GLU A 9 54.82 14.79 -5.57
CA GLU A 9 54.95 13.56 -6.32
C GLU A 9 53.75 13.39 -7.26
N VAL A 10 54.01 13.53 -8.54
CA VAL A 10 53.09 13.18 -9.63
C VAL A 10 53.30 11.70 -9.89
N THR A 11 52.42 10.86 -9.35
CA THR A 11 52.34 9.44 -9.70
C THR A 11 51.59 9.27 -11.00
N THR A 12 52.34 9.09 -12.06
CA THR A 12 51.86 8.70 -13.39
C THR A 12 51.43 7.24 -13.34
N ASN A 13 50.15 6.97 -13.26
CA ASN A 13 49.60 5.64 -13.41
C ASN A 13 49.32 5.37 -14.90
N GLN A 14 50.36 4.81 -15.59
CA GLN A 14 50.23 4.34 -16.96
C GLN A 14 49.41 3.08 -17.02
N GLY A 15 48.43 3.10 -17.92
CA GLY A 15 47.39 2.13 -18.13
C GLY A 15 47.86 0.71 -18.43
N LYS A 16 47.17 -0.23 -17.82
CA LYS A 16 46.99 -1.57 -18.38
C LYS A 16 45.76 -1.51 -19.30
N LYS A 17 45.99 -1.52 -20.62
CA LYS A 17 44.97 -1.80 -21.62
C LYS A 17 44.45 -3.21 -21.40
N HIS A 18 43.24 -3.36 -20.87
CA HIS A 18 42.52 -4.61 -20.87
C HIS A 18 42.05 -4.92 -22.29
N LEU A 19 42.40 -6.10 -22.79
CA LEU A 19 42.20 -6.61 -24.16
C LEU A 19 40.77 -7.08 -24.45
N PHE A 20 39.83 -6.83 -23.53
CA PHE A 20 38.41 -7.06 -23.75
C PHE A 20 37.69 -5.72 -23.59
N GLY A 21 37.18 -5.21 -24.70
CA GLY A 21 36.32 -4.04 -24.70
C GLY A 21 35.10 -4.29 -23.83
N SER A 22 35.17 -3.88 -22.56
CA SER A 22 34.00 -3.80 -21.70
C SER A 22 33.12 -2.69 -22.23
N SER A 23 31.96 -3.06 -22.70
CA SER A 23 30.91 -2.13 -23.12
C SER A 23 30.65 -1.17 -21.95
N GLU A 24 30.81 0.13 -22.18
CA GLU A 24 30.53 1.21 -21.21
C GLU A 24 29.09 1.16 -20.64
N LYS A 25 28.23 0.30 -21.16
CA LYS A 25 26.84 0.11 -20.72
C LYS A 25 26.67 -0.78 -19.48
N SER A 26 27.67 -1.59 -19.09
CA SER A 26 27.54 -2.52 -17.95
C SER A 26 27.74 -1.85 -16.59
N ASP A 27 28.28 -0.65 -16.54
CA ASP A 27 28.69 0.00 -15.29
C ASP A 27 27.67 1.00 -14.70
N PHE A 28 26.49 1.16 -15.35
CA PHE A 28 25.51 2.16 -14.89
C PHE A 28 25.08 1.94 -13.43
N ILE A 29 24.81 0.69 -13.04
CA ILE A 29 24.37 0.37 -11.66
C ILE A 29 25.55 0.51 -10.70
N LEU A 30 26.75 0.07 -11.09
CA LEU A 30 27.95 0.14 -10.26
C LEU A 30 28.37 1.59 -10.01
N ASN A 31 28.22 2.48 -11.00
CA ASN A 31 28.59 3.90 -10.93
C ASN A 31 27.48 4.80 -10.40
N MET A 32 26.28 4.26 -10.11
CA MET A 32 25.17 5.03 -9.57
C MET A 32 25.53 5.61 -8.19
N SER A 33 25.31 6.92 -7.99
CA SER A 33 25.48 7.56 -6.69
C SER A 33 24.39 7.11 -5.70
N ALA A 34 24.69 7.21 -4.39
CA ALA A 34 23.72 6.90 -3.34
C ALA A 34 22.45 7.76 -3.43
N GLU A 35 22.59 9.04 -3.80
CA GLU A 35 21.44 9.93 -4.01
C GLU A 35 20.57 9.48 -5.20
N SER A 36 21.19 9.08 -6.31
CA SER A 36 20.47 8.55 -7.47
C SER A 36 19.74 7.24 -7.15
N ALA A 37 20.34 6.36 -6.33
CA ALA A 37 19.70 5.14 -5.86
C ALA A 37 18.47 5.46 -5.00
N GLN A 38 18.55 6.41 -4.07
CA GLN A 38 17.40 6.86 -3.27
C GLN A 38 16.31 7.50 -4.14
N LYS A 39 16.69 8.25 -5.17
CA LYS A 39 15.71 8.81 -6.12
C LYS A 39 14.99 7.71 -6.89
N LEU A 40 15.72 6.69 -7.33
CA LEU A 40 15.13 5.51 -8.01
C LEU A 40 14.14 4.78 -7.08
N CYS A 41 14.53 4.52 -5.82
CA CYS A 41 13.65 3.87 -4.83
C CYS A 41 12.36 4.67 -4.59
N GLY A 42 12.47 5.98 -4.41
CA GLY A 42 11.29 6.83 -4.17
C GLY A 42 10.35 6.90 -5.37
N VAL A 43 10.89 7.07 -6.58
CA VAL A 43 10.10 7.09 -7.83
C VAL A 43 9.44 5.73 -8.06
N TYR A 44 10.19 4.64 -7.91
CA TYR A 44 9.62 3.29 -8.03
C TYR A 44 8.45 3.08 -7.07
N SER A 45 8.60 3.44 -5.78
CA SER A 45 7.55 3.23 -4.79
C SER A 45 6.26 3.98 -5.14
N ILE A 46 6.36 5.21 -5.65
CA ILE A 46 5.19 5.97 -6.13
C ILE A 46 4.55 5.28 -7.35
N ILE A 47 5.37 4.85 -8.32
CA ILE A 47 4.86 4.15 -9.52
C ILE A 47 4.21 2.82 -9.13
N ALA A 48 4.80 2.06 -8.20
CA ALA A 48 4.25 0.80 -7.72
C ALA A 48 2.86 0.99 -7.11
N VAL A 49 2.70 1.96 -6.22
CA VAL A 49 1.39 2.30 -5.62
C VAL A 49 0.39 2.73 -6.69
N LEU A 50 0.81 3.59 -7.64
CA LEU A 50 -0.06 4.03 -8.74
C LEU A 50 -0.54 2.86 -9.61
N VAL A 51 0.37 1.98 -10.03
CA VAL A 51 0.03 0.81 -10.87
C VAL A 51 -0.97 -0.09 -10.15
N LEU A 52 -0.72 -0.39 -8.87
CA LEU A 52 -1.60 -1.26 -8.08
C LEU A 52 -2.99 -0.66 -7.85
N CYS A 53 -3.09 0.67 -7.74
CA CYS A 53 -4.38 1.36 -7.62
C CYS A 53 -5.11 1.44 -8.96
N VAL A 54 -4.39 1.79 -10.04
CA VAL A 54 -5.01 1.95 -11.37
C VAL A 54 -5.50 0.63 -11.96
N ILE A 55 -4.84 -0.49 -11.63
CA ILE A 55 -5.22 -1.80 -12.18
C ILE A 55 -6.62 -2.27 -11.75
N THR A 56 -7.16 -1.74 -10.63
CA THR A 56 -8.51 -2.05 -10.16
C THR A 56 -9.60 -1.29 -10.93
N ILE A 57 -9.28 -0.14 -11.53
CA ILE A 57 -10.25 0.70 -12.25
C ILE A 57 -10.89 -0.02 -13.45
N PRO A 58 -10.16 -0.69 -14.37
CA PRO A 58 -10.77 -1.47 -15.43
C PRO A 58 -11.72 -2.55 -14.91
N TYR A 59 -11.37 -3.20 -13.80
CA TYR A 59 -12.23 -4.19 -13.16
C TYR A 59 -13.55 -3.57 -12.70
N TYR A 60 -13.51 -2.41 -12.04
CA TYR A 60 -14.72 -1.68 -11.65
C TYR A 60 -15.63 -1.38 -12.84
N PHE A 61 -15.11 -0.90 -13.97
CA PHE A 61 -15.93 -0.59 -15.14
C PHE A 61 -16.48 -1.83 -15.85
N THR A 62 -15.78 -2.97 -15.78
CA THR A 62 -16.28 -4.21 -16.40
C THR A 62 -17.44 -4.84 -15.64
N GLN A 63 -17.58 -4.57 -14.34
CA GLN A 63 -18.76 -4.99 -13.57
C GLN A 63 -20.07 -4.36 -14.10
N ASN A 64 -19.97 -3.24 -14.83
CA ASN A 64 -21.10 -2.50 -15.38
C ASN A 64 -21.62 -3.03 -16.71
N ILE A 65 -20.95 -3.99 -17.34
CA ILE A 65 -21.38 -4.51 -18.64
C ILE A 65 -22.52 -5.51 -18.40
N LYS A 66 -23.76 -5.03 -18.61
CA LYS A 66 -24.96 -5.89 -18.55
C LYS A 66 -24.96 -6.86 -19.73
N TYR A 67 -24.81 -8.12 -19.43
CA TYR A 67 -25.01 -9.21 -20.38
C TYR A 67 -26.38 -9.86 -20.19
N GLY A 68 -26.98 -10.42 -21.26
CA GLY A 68 -28.29 -11.11 -21.18
C GLY A 68 -28.26 -12.28 -20.18
N MET A 69 -29.41 -12.56 -19.55
CA MET A 69 -29.51 -13.29 -18.29
C MET A 69 -28.84 -14.69 -18.24
N ASP A 70 -28.77 -15.44 -19.34
CA ASP A 70 -28.25 -16.82 -19.32
C ASP A 70 -26.75 -16.96 -19.64
N GLU A 71 -26.19 -16.03 -20.44
CA GLU A 71 -24.75 -16.00 -20.70
C GLU A 71 -23.97 -15.16 -19.67
N SER A 72 -24.68 -14.37 -18.86
CA SER A 72 -24.08 -13.37 -17.96
C SER A 72 -23.29 -13.98 -16.82
N VAL A 73 -23.77 -15.04 -16.20
CA VAL A 73 -23.15 -15.63 -15.01
C VAL A 73 -21.79 -16.24 -15.34
N ASN A 74 -21.72 -17.07 -16.40
CA ASN A 74 -20.47 -17.71 -16.80
C ASN A 74 -19.45 -16.70 -17.33
N ARG A 75 -19.90 -15.66 -18.03
CA ARG A 75 -19.00 -14.64 -18.60
C ARG A 75 -18.50 -13.65 -17.52
N THR A 76 -19.34 -13.31 -16.55
CA THR A 76 -18.94 -12.49 -15.39
C THR A 76 -17.91 -13.21 -14.52
N LEU A 77 -18.15 -14.50 -14.22
CA LEU A 77 -17.18 -15.34 -13.50
C LEU A 77 -15.84 -15.41 -14.27
N TYR A 78 -15.89 -15.69 -15.55
CA TYR A 78 -14.68 -15.79 -16.39
C TYR A 78 -13.90 -14.46 -16.49
N LEU A 79 -14.59 -13.32 -16.58
CA LEU A 79 -13.94 -12.01 -16.55
C LEU A 79 -13.34 -11.73 -15.17
N ASN A 80 -14.04 -12.07 -14.09
CA ASN A 80 -13.54 -11.90 -12.72
C ASN A 80 -12.27 -12.73 -12.51
N GLU A 81 -12.24 -13.99 -12.90
CA GLU A 81 -11.05 -14.84 -12.81
C GLU A 81 -9.85 -14.25 -13.56
N LYS A 82 -10.08 -13.76 -14.79
CA LYS A 82 -9.01 -13.11 -15.57
C LYS A 82 -8.51 -11.84 -14.92
N PHE A 83 -9.40 -10.99 -14.39
CA PHE A 83 -8.98 -9.75 -13.71
C PHE A 83 -8.21 -10.03 -12.43
N ILE A 84 -8.64 -11.00 -11.62
CA ILE A 84 -7.93 -11.43 -10.42
C ILE A 84 -6.54 -11.95 -10.81
N PHE A 85 -6.45 -12.76 -11.87
CA PHE A 85 -5.17 -13.22 -12.40
C PHE A 85 -4.26 -12.06 -12.83
N PHE A 86 -4.80 -11.05 -13.55
CA PHE A 86 -4.04 -9.86 -13.95
C PHE A 86 -3.56 -9.03 -12.76
N ILE A 87 -4.39 -8.87 -11.72
CA ILE A 87 -4.02 -8.16 -10.50
C ILE A 87 -2.87 -8.91 -9.80
N SER A 88 -2.97 -10.23 -9.65
CA SER A 88 -1.93 -11.05 -9.03
C SER A 88 -0.64 -11.04 -9.84
N ALA A 89 -0.73 -11.12 -11.18
CA ALA A 89 0.42 -11.00 -12.07
C ALA A 89 1.10 -9.63 -11.97
N ALA A 90 0.31 -8.56 -11.84
CA ALA A 90 0.84 -7.21 -11.65
C ALA A 90 1.53 -7.07 -10.29
N VAL A 91 0.94 -7.59 -9.22
CA VAL A 91 1.58 -7.61 -7.88
C VAL A 91 2.90 -8.34 -7.94
N LEU A 92 2.95 -9.51 -8.61
CA LEU A 92 4.17 -10.29 -8.78
C LEU A 92 5.22 -9.52 -9.59
N ALA A 93 4.84 -8.94 -10.73
CA ALA A 93 5.75 -8.21 -11.61
C ALA A 93 6.32 -6.96 -10.90
N VAL A 94 5.44 -6.16 -10.29
CA VAL A 94 5.86 -4.98 -9.52
C VAL A 94 6.69 -5.41 -8.32
N GLY A 95 6.31 -6.46 -7.59
CA GLY A 95 7.07 -6.98 -6.47
C GLY A 95 8.46 -7.48 -6.87
N PHE A 96 8.58 -8.17 -8.01
CA PHE A 96 9.88 -8.63 -8.54
C PHE A 96 10.80 -7.44 -8.87
N VAL A 97 10.29 -6.41 -9.54
CA VAL A 97 11.03 -5.17 -9.78
C VAL A 97 11.42 -4.52 -8.45
N GLY A 98 10.51 -4.51 -7.46
CA GLY A 98 10.77 -4.03 -6.12
C GLY A 98 11.92 -4.76 -5.42
N PHE A 99 11.99 -6.07 -5.58
CA PHE A 99 13.10 -6.86 -5.06
C PHE A 99 14.44 -6.49 -5.72
N ILE A 100 14.45 -6.29 -7.04
CA ILE A 100 15.65 -5.81 -7.74
C ILE A 100 16.10 -4.43 -7.20
N ILE A 101 15.15 -3.51 -7.02
CA ILE A 101 15.42 -2.18 -6.45
C ILE A 101 16.01 -2.31 -5.04
N PHE A 102 15.47 -3.21 -4.21
CA PHE A 102 16.00 -3.51 -2.89
C PHE A 102 17.43 -4.02 -2.95
N LEU A 103 17.76 -4.94 -3.87
CA LEU A 103 19.12 -5.43 -4.05
C LEU A 103 20.08 -4.29 -4.43
N ILE A 104 19.68 -3.42 -5.36
CA ILE A 104 20.48 -2.24 -5.76
C ILE A 104 20.70 -1.32 -4.56
N ALA A 105 19.66 -1.03 -3.78
CA ALA A 105 19.77 -0.18 -2.60
C ALA A 105 20.68 -0.78 -1.52
N ASN A 106 20.63 -2.10 -1.33
CA ASN A 106 21.53 -2.80 -0.41
C ASN A 106 22.98 -2.76 -0.88
N MET A 107 23.26 -2.97 -2.18
CA MET A 107 24.61 -2.82 -2.77
C MET A 107 25.16 -1.41 -2.57
N LYS A 108 24.32 -0.38 -2.58
CA LYS A 108 24.70 1.01 -2.34
C LYS A 108 24.67 1.40 -0.85
N LYS A 109 24.56 0.46 0.06
CA LYS A 109 24.50 0.66 1.52
C LYS A 109 23.42 1.64 1.97
N GLN A 110 22.32 1.72 1.23
CA GLN A 110 21.15 2.53 1.62
C GLN A 110 20.29 1.82 2.65
N VAL A 111 20.32 0.48 2.64
CA VAL A 111 19.66 -0.39 3.60
C VAL A 111 20.66 -1.43 4.04
N GLU A 112 20.98 -1.48 5.32
CA GLU A 112 21.81 -2.54 5.89
C GLU A 112 20.91 -3.65 6.38
N LEU A 113 20.92 -4.80 5.66
CA LEU A 113 20.16 -5.99 6.03
C LEU A 113 20.51 -6.47 7.44
N LYS A 114 21.77 -6.34 7.84
CA LYS A 114 22.29 -6.85 9.11
C LYS A 114 21.66 -6.17 10.33
N ASP A 115 21.29 -4.90 10.21
CA ASP A 115 20.77 -4.11 11.33
C ASP A 115 19.24 -3.99 11.30
N ASN A 116 18.59 -4.55 10.26
CA ASN A 116 17.16 -4.35 10.05
C ASN A 116 16.32 -5.52 10.56
N LYS A 117 16.05 -5.52 11.87
CA LYS A 117 15.23 -6.54 12.53
C LYS A 117 13.80 -6.63 11.97
N SER A 118 13.30 -5.58 11.33
CA SER A 118 11.96 -5.57 10.73
C SER A 118 11.81 -6.48 9.51
N LEU A 119 12.92 -6.90 8.87
CA LEU A 119 12.91 -7.89 7.80
C LEU A 119 12.67 -9.33 8.28
N ILE A 120 12.89 -9.61 9.57
CA ILE A 120 12.81 -10.98 10.10
C ILE A 120 11.38 -11.52 9.95
N VAL A 121 10.37 -10.72 10.29
CA VAL A 121 8.97 -11.18 10.25
C VAL A 121 8.49 -11.47 8.82
N PRO A 122 8.63 -10.56 7.83
CA PRO A 122 8.27 -10.86 6.44
C PRO A 122 9.08 -12.01 5.85
N LEU A 123 10.36 -12.15 6.19
CA LEU A 123 11.18 -13.28 5.75
C LEU A 123 10.67 -14.61 6.34
N ALA A 124 10.27 -14.61 7.60
CA ALA A 124 9.68 -15.79 8.23
C ALA A 124 8.35 -16.19 7.53
N VAL A 125 7.51 -15.21 7.17
CA VAL A 125 6.27 -15.47 6.41
C VAL A 125 6.58 -16.11 5.05
N VAL A 126 7.57 -15.61 4.31
CA VAL A 126 8.00 -16.19 3.04
C VAL A 126 8.51 -17.64 3.23
N LEU A 127 9.38 -17.88 4.21
CA LEU A 127 9.92 -19.21 4.48
C LEU A 127 8.81 -20.19 4.86
N LEU A 128 7.88 -19.80 5.74
CA LEU A 128 6.72 -20.61 6.10
C LEU A 128 5.82 -20.90 4.90
N SER A 129 5.63 -19.94 4.02
CA SER A 129 4.84 -20.11 2.79
C SER A 129 5.51 -21.09 1.83
N VAL A 130 6.84 -21.05 1.68
CA VAL A 130 7.60 -22.01 0.89
C VAL A 130 7.46 -23.41 1.48
N VAL A 131 7.66 -23.57 2.78
CA VAL A 131 7.52 -24.87 3.46
C VAL A 131 6.09 -25.40 3.31
N SER A 132 5.08 -24.55 3.54
CA SER A 132 3.66 -24.91 3.36
C SER A 132 3.35 -25.34 1.93
N CYS A 133 3.91 -24.66 0.93
CA CYS A 133 3.74 -25.02 -0.48
C CYS A 133 4.37 -26.39 -0.80
N LEU A 134 5.58 -26.66 -0.31
CA LEU A 134 6.28 -27.92 -0.53
C LEU A 134 5.61 -29.12 0.16
N LEU A 135 4.94 -28.87 1.30
CA LEU A 135 4.21 -29.90 2.05
C LEU A 135 2.74 -30.05 1.62
N SER A 136 2.29 -29.25 0.65
CA SER A 136 0.90 -29.28 0.18
C SER A 136 0.60 -30.55 -0.62
N ALA A 137 -0.61 -31.07 -0.48
CA ALA A 137 -1.13 -32.16 -1.31
C ALA A 137 -1.29 -31.75 -2.79
N ASP A 138 -1.57 -30.47 -3.04
CA ASP A 138 -1.61 -29.87 -4.38
C ASP A 138 -0.61 -28.71 -4.46
N ILE A 139 0.61 -29.04 -4.90
CA ILE A 139 1.71 -28.08 -5.03
C ILE A 139 1.38 -27.00 -6.06
N PHE A 140 0.68 -27.35 -7.15
CA PHE A 140 0.34 -26.40 -8.21
C PHE A 140 -0.60 -25.30 -7.69
N THR A 141 -1.70 -25.69 -7.04
CA THR A 141 -2.63 -24.73 -6.43
C THR A 141 -1.97 -23.92 -5.30
N SER A 142 -1.10 -24.53 -4.50
CA SER A 142 -0.37 -23.82 -3.45
C SER A 142 0.64 -22.81 -4.00
N PHE A 143 1.21 -23.08 -5.18
CA PHE A 143 2.21 -22.23 -5.80
C PHE A 143 1.55 -21.03 -6.53
N TYR A 144 0.51 -21.28 -7.34
CA TYR A 144 -0.15 -20.25 -8.16
C TYR A 144 -1.37 -19.62 -7.48
N GLY A 145 -1.96 -20.28 -6.51
CA GLY A 145 -3.24 -19.92 -5.91
C GLY A 145 -4.41 -20.61 -6.60
N TYR A 146 -5.56 -20.55 -5.96
CA TYR A 146 -6.81 -21.05 -6.52
C TYR A 146 -7.32 -20.10 -7.60
N LEU A 147 -7.98 -20.62 -8.64
CA LEU A 147 -8.36 -19.85 -9.85
C LEU A 147 -9.16 -18.57 -9.57
N ASP A 148 -10.00 -18.58 -8.55
CA ASP A 148 -10.85 -17.45 -8.17
C ASP A 148 -10.14 -16.40 -7.29
N ARG A 149 -9.00 -16.72 -6.69
CA ARG A 149 -8.23 -15.81 -5.82
C ARG A 149 -6.82 -15.52 -6.33
N SER A 150 -6.21 -16.47 -7.01
CA SER A 150 -4.81 -16.40 -7.50
C SER A 150 -3.80 -15.95 -6.43
N GLU A 151 -4.08 -16.29 -5.16
CA GLU A 151 -3.23 -15.95 -4.00
C GLU A 151 -2.44 -17.18 -3.57
N GLY A 152 -1.40 -17.50 -4.33
CA GLY A 152 -0.45 -18.56 -4.00
C GLY A 152 0.88 -18.01 -3.47
N MET A 153 1.84 -18.90 -3.31
CA MET A 153 3.20 -18.59 -2.85
C MET A 153 3.85 -17.49 -3.72
N LEU A 154 3.61 -17.46 -5.04
CA LEU A 154 4.16 -16.43 -5.92
C LEU A 154 3.65 -15.03 -5.56
N THR A 155 2.37 -14.89 -5.23
CA THR A 155 1.79 -13.59 -4.82
C THR A 155 2.40 -13.12 -3.50
N ILE A 156 2.64 -14.04 -2.55
CA ILE A 156 3.33 -13.72 -1.29
C ILE A 156 4.76 -13.23 -1.55
N LEU A 157 5.47 -13.83 -2.50
CA LEU A 157 6.79 -13.33 -2.92
C LEU A 157 6.70 -11.93 -3.54
N GLY A 158 5.64 -11.63 -4.30
CA GLY A 158 5.36 -10.30 -4.81
C GLY A 158 5.14 -9.29 -3.67
N TYR A 159 4.34 -9.61 -2.67
CA TYR A 159 4.13 -8.78 -1.49
C TYR A 159 5.43 -8.53 -0.72
N TRP A 160 6.27 -9.56 -0.57
CA TRP A 160 7.58 -9.40 0.06
C TRP A 160 8.49 -8.45 -0.73
N GLY A 161 8.49 -8.56 -2.06
CA GLY A 161 9.25 -7.65 -2.92
C GLY A 161 8.79 -6.19 -2.79
N LEU A 162 7.47 -5.94 -2.73
CA LEU A 162 6.92 -4.62 -2.46
C LEU A 162 7.30 -4.07 -1.09
N PHE A 163 7.24 -4.92 -0.06
CA PHE A 163 7.67 -4.57 1.29
C PHE A 163 9.15 -4.19 1.31
N ALA A 164 10.00 -5.03 0.71
CA ALA A 164 11.44 -4.79 0.63
C ALA A 164 11.76 -3.47 -0.10
N ALA A 165 11.04 -3.18 -1.19
CA ALA A 165 11.17 -1.91 -1.91
C ALA A 165 10.76 -0.71 -1.04
N GLY A 166 9.66 -0.81 -0.31
CA GLY A 166 9.21 0.25 0.61
C GLY A 166 10.26 0.60 1.67
N MET A 167 10.99 -0.40 2.16
CA MET A 167 12.07 -0.19 3.12
C MET A 167 13.28 0.56 2.56
N THR A 168 13.44 0.60 1.24
CA THR A 168 14.55 1.33 0.60
C THR A 168 14.37 2.84 0.61
N VAL A 169 13.17 3.33 0.88
CA VAL A 169 12.87 4.77 0.96
C VAL A 169 13.27 5.28 2.34
N THR A 170 14.56 5.60 2.52
CA THR A 170 15.11 6.05 3.81
C THR A 170 15.16 7.57 3.98
N ALA A 171 15.21 8.33 2.87
CA ALA A 171 15.24 9.79 2.91
C ALA A 171 13.89 10.38 3.34
N ASP A 172 13.90 11.26 4.35
CA ASP A 172 12.68 11.80 4.97
C ASP A 172 11.79 12.58 3.99
N ASP A 173 12.37 13.36 3.09
CA ASP A 173 11.62 14.10 2.06
C ASP A 173 10.86 13.17 1.12
N ARG A 174 11.41 11.99 0.84
CA ARG A 174 10.78 10.98 -0.03
C ARG A 174 9.73 10.16 0.69
N ARG A 175 9.98 9.82 1.96
CA ARG A 175 9.00 9.19 2.84
C ARG A 175 7.75 10.05 2.96
N ILE A 176 7.94 11.36 3.15
CA ILE A 176 6.85 12.32 3.23
C ILE A 176 6.06 12.36 1.93
N LYS A 177 6.73 12.48 0.76
CA LYS A 177 6.07 12.50 -0.55
C LYS A 177 5.31 11.19 -0.82
N LEU A 178 5.88 10.05 -0.46
CA LEU A 178 5.22 8.76 -0.60
C LEU A 178 3.99 8.67 0.32
N SER A 179 4.10 9.14 1.57
CA SER A 179 2.98 9.20 2.50
C SER A 179 1.87 10.13 2.01
N ASP A 180 2.23 11.35 1.53
CA ASP A 180 1.27 12.30 0.93
C ASP A 180 0.52 11.65 -0.24
N PHE A 181 1.23 10.91 -1.09
CA PHE A 181 0.66 10.23 -2.25
C PHE A 181 -0.28 9.09 -1.85
N ILE A 182 0.14 8.23 -0.91
CA ILE A 182 -0.67 7.11 -0.40
C ILE A 182 -1.95 7.65 0.27
N VAL A 183 -1.84 8.68 1.11
CA VAL A 183 -3.00 9.29 1.77
C VAL A 183 -3.91 9.99 0.77
N GLY A 184 -3.36 10.61 -0.28
CA GLY A 184 -4.13 11.20 -1.38
C GLY A 184 -4.99 10.16 -2.10
N ILE A 185 -4.41 8.98 -2.40
CA ILE A 185 -5.15 7.86 -2.99
C ILE A 185 -6.24 7.37 -2.03
N GLY A 186 -5.93 7.17 -0.74
CA GLY A 186 -6.92 6.76 0.25
C GLY A 186 -8.08 7.75 0.37
N ALA A 187 -7.80 9.05 0.35
CA ALA A 187 -8.83 10.08 0.35
C ALA A 187 -9.68 10.04 -0.92
N PHE A 188 -9.08 9.80 -2.08
CA PHE A 188 -9.80 9.66 -3.35
C PHE A 188 -10.74 8.43 -3.33
N GLU A 189 -10.24 7.27 -2.93
CA GLU A 189 -11.05 6.05 -2.75
C GLU A 189 -12.18 6.25 -1.74
N ALA A 190 -11.90 6.96 -0.64
CA ALA A 190 -12.91 7.30 0.36
C ALA A 190 -14.01 8.19 -0.20
N ILE A 191 -13.68 9.20 -1.00
CA ILE A 191 -14.67 10.06 -1.66
C ILE A 191 -15.56 9.23 -2.58
N VAL A 192 -14.98 8.37 -3.42
CA VAL A 192 -15.73 7.47 -4.30
C VAL A 192 -16.65 6.58 -3.49
N GLY A 193 -16.15 5.94 -2.43
CA GLY A 193 -16.94 5.08 -1.55
C GLY A 193 -18.09 5.83 -0.87
N ILE A 194 -17.89 7.05 -0.38
CA ILE A 194 -18.94 7.89 0.20
C ILE A 194 -20.02 8.22 -0.84
N LEU A 195 -19.62 8.59 -2.07
CA LEU A 195 -20.57 8.87 -3.14
C LEU A 195 -21.42 7.64 -3.51
N GLN A 196 -20.87 6.44 -3.43
CA GLN A 196 -21.59 5.18 -3.63
C GLN A 196 -22.57 4.87 -2.50
N ALA A 197 -22.27 5.28 -1.28
CA ALA A 197 -23.10 5.04 -0.11
C ALA A 197 -24.27 6.02 0.03
N ILE A 198 -24.28 7.12 -0.72
CA ILE A 198 -25.36 8.12 -0.71
C ILE A 198 -26.33 7.83 -1.87
N PRO A 199 -27.63 7.58 -1.62
CA PRO A 199 -28.61 7.23 -2.66
C PRO A 199 -28.69 8.20 -3.83
N ALA A 200 -28.54 9.51 -3.57
CA ALA A 200 -28.62 10.56 -4.59
C ALA A 200 -27.45 10.49 -5.59
N THR A 201 -26.25 10.20 -5.13
CA THR A 201 -25.01 10.14 -5.93
C THR A 201 -24.68 8.75 -6.43
N ALA A 202 -25.23 7.70 -5.82
CA ALA A 202 -25.03 6.31 -6.24
C ALA A 202 -25.53 6.03 -7.68
N LYS A 203 -26.40 6.88 -8.22
CA LYS A 203 -26.82 6.82 -9.63
C LYS A 203 -25.72 7.25 -10.60
N ILE A 204 -24.79 8.10 -10.14
CA ILE A 204 -23.67 8.62 -10.95
C ILE A 204 -22.44 7.72 -10.77
N VAL A 205 -22.20 7.27 -9.54
CA VAL A 205 -21.10 6.36 -9.17
C VAL A 205 -21.70 5.08 -8.61
N PRO A 206 -22.14 4.14 -9.46
CA PRO A 206 -22.88 2.97 -9.02
C PRO A 206 -22.01 2.03 -8.19
N ASN A 207 -22.65 1.38 -7.23
CA ASN A 207 -22.07 0.27 -6.47
C ASN A 207 -22.56 -1.05 -7.07
N TYR A 208 -21.66 -1.85 -7.62
CA TYR A 208 -21.99 -3.13 -8.26
C TYR A 208 -21.96 -4.30 -7.28
N PHE A 209 -21.51 -4.10 -6.05
CA PHE A 209 -21.40 -5.15 -5.04
C PHE A 209 -22.75 -5.82 -4.74
N LYS A 210 -23.85 -5.07 -4.77
CA LYS A 210 -25.21 -5.60 -4.57
C LYS A 210 -25.59 -6.64 -5.63
N GLU A 211 -25.23 -6.43 -6.90
CA GLU A 211 -25.56 -7.35 -7.99
C GLU A 211 -24.74 -8.65 -7.90
N ILE A 212 -23.48 -8.56 -7.49
CA ILE A 212 -22.63 -9.74 -7.27
C ILE A 212 -23.12 -10.55 -6.06
N PHE A 213 -23.50 -9.89 -4.98
CA PHE A 213 -23.97 -10.57 -3.76
C PHE A 213 -25.38 -11.14 -3.89
N SER A 214 -26.27 -10.55 -4.69
CA SER A 214 -27.59 -11.13 -4.97
C SER A 214 -27.48 -12.46 -5.72
N ALA A 215 -26.47 -12.65 -6.56
CA ALA A 215 -26.19 -13.91 -7.24
C ALA A 215 -25.67 -15.00 -6.28
N PHE A 216 -25.00 -14.62 -5.19
CA PHE A 216 -24.48 -15.53 -4.15
C PHE A 216 -25.40 -15.72 -2.94
N SER A 217 -26.44 -14.90 -2.78
CA SER A 217 -27.29 -14.85 -1.57
C SER A 217 -28.36 -15.93 -1.49
N SER A 218 -28.37 -16.94 -2.35
CA SER A 218 -29.14 -18.17 -2.09
C SER A 218 -28.76 -18.87 -0.76
N GLY A 219 -27.75 -18.35 -0.04
CA GLY A 219 -27.27 -18.84 1.25
C GLY A 219 -27.52 -17.93 2.48
N GLY A 220 -28.40 -16.95 2.43
CA GLY A 220 -28.98 -16.34 3.65
C GLY A 220 -28.21 -15.18 4.31
N MET A 221 -27.22 -14.56 3.70
CA MET A 221 -26.69 -13.28 4.19
C MET A 221 -27.41 -12.10 3.52
N THR A 222 -28.43 -11.60 4.17
CA THR A 222 -29.12 -10.37 3.77
C THR A 222 -28.34 -9.17 4.30
N TYR A 223 -27.58 -8.49 3.44
CA TYR A 223 -27.13 -7.13 3.75
C TYR A 223 -28.33 -6.19 3.62
N THR A 224 -28.75 -5.61 4.74
CA THR A 224 -29.95 -4.77 4.82
C THR A 224 -29.75 -3.35 4.26
N LYS A 225 -28.50 -2.93 3.93
CA LYS A 225 -28.23 -1.64 3.32
C LYS A 225 -28.07 -1.76 1.81
N GLU A 226 -28.89 -1.00 1.09
CA GLU A 226 -28.90 -0.92 -0.37
C GLU A 226 -27.67 -0.23 -0.95
N TYR A 227 -27.04 0.65 -0.16
CA TYR A 227 -25.93 1.53 -0.57
C TYR A 227 -24.75 1.36 0.39
N ILE A 228 -23.69 0.74 -0.10
CA ILE A 228 -22.47 0.42 0.66
C ILE A 228 -21.27 0.99 -0.07
N ALA A 229 -20.29 1.55 0.67
CA ALA A 229 -19.04 2.04 0.11
C ALA A 229 -18.15 0.87 -0.34
N THR A 230 -17.72 0.88 -1.60
CA THR A 230 -16.80 -0.12 -2.17
C THR A 230 -15.58 0.50 -2.86
N GLY A 231 -15.64 1.79 -3.18
CA GLY A 231 -14.62 2.47 -3.97
C GLY A 231 -14.43 1.84 -5.35
N PHE A 232 -13.28 2.05 -5.95
CA PHE A 232 -12.85 1.31 -7.15
C PHE A 232 -12.28 -0.08 -6.82
N LEU A 233 -12.16 -0.42 -5.54
CA LEU A 233 -11.72 -1.75 -5.09
C LEU A 233 -12.81 -2.82 -5.20
N CYS A 234 -14.02 -2.43 -5.61
CA CYS A 234 -15.17 -3.27 -5.95
C CYS A 234 -15.76 -4.09 -4.82
N THR A 235 -15.12 -4.14 -3.65
CA THR A 235 -15.65 -4.84 -2.47
C THR A 235 -15.50 -3.97 -1.22
N PRO A 236 -16.49 -3.98 -0.31
CA PRO A 236 -16.40 -3.22 0.94
C PRO A 236 -15.24 -3.71 1.82
N PHE A 237 -14.92 -5.01 1.78
CA PHE A 237 -13.83 -5.59 2.55
C PHE A 237 -12.46 -5.07 2.10
N ALA A 238 -12.22 -4.99 0.78
CA ALA A 238 -10.96 -4.47 0.25
C ALA A 238 -10.84 -2.97 0.52
N LEU A 239 -11.91 -2.19 0.29
CA LEU A 239 -11.91 -0.76 0.59
C LEU A 239 -11.58 -0.51 2.06
N ALA A 240 -12.31 -1.13 2.96
CA ALA A 240 -12.17 -0.94 4.40
C ALA A 240 -10.78 -1.36 4.89
N ALA A 241 -10.24 -2.50 4.43
CA ALA A 241 -8.90 -2.93 4.80
C ALA A 241 -7.82 -1.93 4.35
N VAL A 242 -7.92 -1.43 3.11
CA VAL A 242 -6.96 -0.45 2.55
C VAL A 242 -7.08 0.88 3.29
N LEU A 243 -8.30 1.38 3.51
CA LEU A 243 -8.50 2.66 4.22
C LEU A 243 -8.04 2.61 5.67
N THR A 244 -8.28 1.50 6.38
CA THR A 244 -7.76 1.30 7.75
C THR A 244 -6.24 1.43 7.79
N VAL A 245 -5.51 0.79 6.87
CA VAL A 245 -4.05 0.87 6.81
C VAL A 245 -3.59 2.29 6.46
N ILE A 246 -4.20 2.93 5.45
CA ILE A 246 -3.83 4.29 5.04
C ILE A 246 -4.16 5.32 6.14
N SER A 247 -5.21 5.09 6.93
CA SER A 247 -5.57 5.94 8.07
C SER A 247 -4.45 6.03 9.11
N ALA A 248 -3.66 4.96 9.29
CA ALA A 248 -2.49 5.01 10.18
C ALA A 248 -1.41 5.99 9.66
N PHE A 249 -1.19 6.06 8.34
CA PHE A 249 -0.28 7.05 7.74
C PHE A 249 -0.82 8.48 7.89
N ALA A 250 -2.10 8.68 7.63
CA ALA A 250 -2.75 9.99 7.77
C ALA A 250 -2.72 10.48 9.22
N LEU A 251 -3.03 9.61 10.17
CA LEU A 251 -2.99 9.94 11.60
C LEU A 251 -1.57 10.31 12.04
N ASN A 252 -0.57 9.54 11.64
CA ASN A 252 0.83 9.84 11.95
C ASN A 252 1.27 11.19 11.33
N GLY A 253 0.92 11.46 10.07
CA GLY A 253 1.21 12.74 9.42
C GLY A 253 0.50 13.92 10.10
N MET A 254 -0.76 13.77 10.49
CA MET A 254 -1.50 14.79 11.22
C MET A 254 -0.84 15.12 12.56
N LEU A 255 -0.32 14.11 13.27
CA LEU A 255 0.26 14.30 14.60
C LEU A 255 1.67 14.90 14.56
N TYR A 256 2.52 14.45 13.65
CA TYR A 256 3.97 14.67 13.71
C TYR A 256 4.55 15.48 12.55
N ASP A 257 3.77 15.85 11.51
CA ASP A 257 4.28 16.70 10.44
C ASP A 257 4.56 18.13 10.95
N ASP A 258 5.55 18.81 10.38
CA ASP A 258 5.90 20.18 10.77
C ASP A 258 5.04 21.24 10.05
N LYS A 259 4.54 20.93 8.85
CA LYS A 259 3.82 21.88 8.01
C LYS A 259 2.33 21.88 8.31
N LYS A 260 1.79 23.02 8.75
CA LYS A 260 0.35 23.19 9.07
C LYS A 260 -0.57 22.76 7.91
N ALA A 261 -0.22 23.12 6.68
CA ALA A 261 -1.04 22.77 5.50
C ALA A 261 -1.14 21.23 5.31
N ARG A 262 -0.05 20.49 5.51
CA ARG A 262 -0.06 19.03 5.43
C ARG A 262 -0.84 18.39 6.60
N LYS A 263 -0.72 18.94 7.82
CA LYS A 263 -1.57 18.48 8.94
C LYS A 263 -3.05 18.59 8.63
N ILE A 264 -3.48 19.68 8.01
CA ILE A 264 -4.87 19.89 7.59
C ILE A 264 -5.26 18.88 6.52
N PHE A 265 -4.41 18.67 5.51
CA PHE A 265 -4.63 17.67 4.46
C PHE A 265 -4.80 16.28 5.07
N TYR A 266 -3.91 15.86 5.96
CA TYR A 266 -3.99 14.56 6.65
C TYR A 266 -5.25 14.44 7.53
N ALA A 267 -5.63 15.50 8.23
CA ALA A 267 -6.83 15.50 9.06
C ALA A 267 -8.11 15.35 8.24
N ILE A 268 -8.23 16.07 7.12
CA ILE A 268 -9.38 15.97 6.21
C ILE A 268 -9.42 14.57 5.58
N SER A 269 -8.29 14.08 5.07
CA SER A 269 -8.19 12.74 4.48
C SER A 269 -8.57 11.66 5.48
N LEU A 270 -8.12 11.77 6.73
CA LEU A 270 -8.45 10.85 7.82
C LEU A 270 -9.94 10.82 8.11
N ALA A 271 -10.59 11.99 8.18
CA ALA A 271 -12.04 12.08 8.40
C ALA A 271 -12.83 11.44 7.25
N LEU A 272 -12.43 11.69 5.99
CA LEU A 272 -13.04 11.06 4.81
C LEU A 272 -12.87 9.53 4.83
N MET A 273 -11.66 9.04 5.09
CA MET A 273 -11.38 7.60 5.16
C MET A 273 -12.14 6.94 6.31
N THR A 274 -12.22 7.58 7.48
CA THR A 274 -13.01 7.08 8.61
C THR A 274 -14.49 6.97 8.24
N ALA A 275 -15.07 7.99 7.59
CA ALA A 275 -16.46 7.97 7.15
C ALA A 275 -16.73 6.85 6.12
N ALA A 276 -15.86 6.71 5.12
CA ALA A 276 -15.99 5.67 4.10
C ALA A 276 -15.84 4.26 4.69
N ASP A 277 -14.93 4.06 5.65
CA ASP A 277 -14.70 2.80 6.33
C ASP A 277 -15.94 2.36 7.14
N ILE A 278 -16.59 3.31 7.82
CA ILE A 278 -17.86 3.07 8.52
C ILE A 278 -18.98 2.75 7.51
N LEU A 279 -19.07 3.49 6.40
CA LEU A 279 -20.08 3.27 5.35
C LEU A 279 -19.87 1.96 4.56
N ALA A 280 -18.66 1.40 4.59
CA ALA A 280 -18.41 0.05 4.07
C ALA A 280 -19.05 -1.05 4.93
N CYS A 281 -19.45 -0.75 6.18
CA CYS A 281 -20.15 -1.67 7.10
C CYS A 281 -19.37 -2.97 7.40
N VAL A 282 -18.03 -2.92 7.36
CA VAL A 282 -17.14 -4.07 7.61
C VAL A 282 -16.69 -4.07 9.06
N VAL A 283 -17.31 -4.87 9.92
CA VAL A 283 -17.01 -4.91 11.37
C VAL A 283 -15.53 -5.12 11.69
N PRO A 284 -14.80 -6.08 11.08
CA PRO A 284 -13.37 -6.24 11.35
C PRO A 284 -12.53 -5.00 11.04
N ALA A 285 -12.87 -4.26 9.98
CA ALA A 285 -12.16 -3.04 9.61
C ALA A 285 -12.45 -1.89 10.58
N ILE A 286 -13.71 -1.74 11.02
CA ILE A 286 -14.08 -0.75 12.05
C ILE A 286 -13.31 -1.02 13.35
N LEU A 287 -13.17 -2.28 13.76
CA LEU A 287 -12.35 -2.66 14.91
C LEU A 287 -10.85 -2.36 14.65
N GLY A 288 -10.37 -2.65 13.44
CA GLY A 288 -9.01 -2.31 13.01
C GLY A 288 -8.73 -0.81 13.04
N LEU A 289 -9.66 -0.02 12.54
CA LEU A 289 -9.60 1.45 12.59
C LEU A 289 -9.59 1.95 14.05
N GLY A 290 -10.45 1.42 14.91
CA GLY A 290 -10.46 1.69 16.34
C GLY A 290 -9.10 1.35 16.98
N ALA A 291 -8.51 0.22 16.64
CA ALA A 291 -7.18 -0.16 17.11
C ALA A 291 -6.09 0.82 16.64
N VAL A 292 -6.14 1.31 15.39
CA VAL A 292 -5.21 2.34 14.89
C VAL A 292 -5.26 3.60 15.76
N TYR A 293 -6.46 4.09 16.09
CA TYR A 293 -6.62 5.25 16.97
C TYR A 293 -6.11 4.99 18.40
N VAL A 294 -6.49 3.86 18.99
CA VAL A 294 -6.09 3.50 20.36
C VAL A 294 -4.57 3.33 20.49
N ILE A 295 -3.96 2.58 19.56
CA ILE A 295 -2.50 2.38 19.56
C ILE A 295 -1.78 3.72 19.36
N SER A 296 -2.25 4.58 18.46
CA SER A 296 -1.68 5.90 18.23
C SER A 296 -1.83 6.81 19.46
N LEU A 297 -2.94 6.71 20.17
CA LEU A 297 -3.17 7.43 21.42
C LEU A 297 -2.19 6.98 22.52
N ILE A 298 -1.98 5.67 22.64
CA ILE A 298 -1.01 5.11 23.59
C ILE A 298 0.40 5.59 23.25
N ILE A 299 0.80 5.52 21.98
CA ILE A 299 2.12 6.00 21.53
C ILE A 299 2.27 7.50 21.83
N ALA A 300 1.26 8.31 21.51
CA ALA A 300 1.26 9.74 21.78
C ALA A 300 1.32 10.05 23.29
N ALA A 301 0.62 9.28 24.13
CA ALA A 301 0.67 9.41 25.59
C ALA A 301 2.05 9.08 26.14
N VAL A 302 2.66 7.97 25.70
CA VAL A 302 4.01 7.57 26.13
C VAL A 302 5.03 8.63 25.70
N LYS A 303 4.99 9.09 24.44
CA LYS A 303 5.89 10.14 23.95
C LYS A 303 5.67 11.46 24.68
N SER A 304 4.42 11.85 25.00
CA SER A 304 4.12 13.08 25.73
C SER A 304 4.53 13.00 27.21
N GLY A 305 4.54 11.83 27.82
CA GLY A 305 5.02 11.59 29.16
C GLY A 305 6.54 11.79 29.30
N PHE A 306 7.29 11.47 28.24
CA PHE A 306 8.74 11.68 28.17
C PHE A 306 9.14 13.04 27.57
N ALA A 307 8.28 13.65 26.74
CA ALA A 307 8.47 14.96 26.15
C ALA A 307 7.50 15.96 26.78
N LYS A 308 7.95 17.20 27.01
CA LYS A 308 7.09 18.27 27.59
C LYS A 308 5.93 18.71 26.67
N ASP A 309 5.86 18.20 25.43
CA ASP A 309 4.84 18.59 24.43
C ASP A 309 3.65 17.61 24.43
N LYS A 310 2.52 18.06 24.98
CA LYS A 310 1.25 17.30 25.03
C LYS A 310 0.39 17.47 23.77
N LYS A 311 0.79 18.30 22.81
CA LYS A 311 -0.03 18.60 21.61
C LYS A 311 -0.39 17.36 20.79
N PRO A 312 0.54 16.41 20.48
CA PRO A 312 0.19 15.20 19.72
C PRO A 312 -0.84 14.33 20.43
N PHE A 313 -0.76 14.22 21.76
CA PHE A 313 -1.74 13.46 22.54
C PHE A 313 -3.13 14.08 22.46
N ILE A 314 -3.24 15.41 22.67
CA ILE A 314 -4.52 16.12 22.59
C ILE A 314 -5.10 16.03 21.17
N ALA A 315 -4.27 16.21 20.14
CA ALA A 315 -4.71 16.09 18.74
C ALA A 315 -5.23 14.68 18.41
N CYS A 316 -4.56 13.63 18.89
CA CYS A 316 -4.99 12.25 18.72
C CYS A 316 -6.32 11.98 19.46
N LEU A 317 -6.47 12.49 20.68
CA LEU A 317 -7.70 12.36 21.47
C LEU A 317 -8.88 13.05 20.76
N VAL A 318 -8.67 14.26 20.24
CA VAL A 318 -9.69 14.99 19.45
C VAL A 318 -10.07 14.18 18.21
N ALA A 319 -9.09 13.66 17.47
CA ALA A 319 -9.35 12.85 16.28
C ALA A 319 -10.16 11.58 16.63
N PHE A 320 -9.86 10.92 17.74
CA PHE A 320 -10.61 9.76 18.24
C PHE A 320 -12.07 10.12 18.59
N ILE A 321 -12.29 11.24 19.27
CA ILE A 321 -13.64 11.73 19.60
C ILE A 321 -14.42 12.07 18.34
N VAL A 322 -13.78 12.73 17.36
CA VAL A 322 -14.40 13.05 16.05
C VAL A 322 -14.78 11.78 15.30
N ALA A 323 -13.89 10.78 15.26
CA ALA A 323 -14.17 9.47 14.65
C ALA A 323 -15.37 8.78 15.33
N GLY A 324 -15.45 8.81 16.67
CA GLY A 324 -16.60 8.31 17.43
C GLY A 324 -17.89 9.07 17.12
N GLY A 325 -17.81 10.39 16.92
CA GLY A 325 -18.94 11.22 16.50
C GLY A 325 -19.43 10.89 15.09
N ILE A 326 -18.51 10.67 14.14
CA ILE A 326 -18.86 10.22 12.77
C ILE A 326 -19.55 8.86 12.84
N PHE A 327 -18.99 7.91 13.61
CA PHE A 327 -19.57 6.59 13.81
C PHE A 327 -21.01 6.70 14.37
N ALA A 328 -21.19 7.43 15.47
CA ALA A 328 -22.50 7.59 16.09
C ALA A 328 -23.51 8.27 15.14
N GLY A 329 -23.09 9.30 14.39
CA GLY A 329 -23.94 10.01 13.43
C GLY A 329 -24.39 9.14 12.27
N LEU A 330 -23.49 8.29 11.72
CA LEU A 330 -23.81 7.41 10.59
C LEU A 330 -24.60 6.15 11.00
N PHE A 331 -24.50 5.71 12.26
CA PHE A 331 -25.31 4.59 12.77
C PHE A 331 -26.66 5.01 13.33
N ALA A 332 -26.86 6.28 13.68
CA ALA A 332 -28.13 6.81 14.17
C ALA A 332 -29.06 7.26 13.05
N SER A 333 -28.57 7.42 11.82
CA SER A 333 -29.34 7.77 10.61
C SER A 333 -29.76 6.53 9.82
#